data_63ed58b56c39514355100995508174b7
#
_entry.id   63ed58b56c39514355100995508174b7
#
_cell.length_a   1.000
_cell.length_b   1.000
_cell.length_c   1.000
_cell.angle_alpha   90.00
_cell.angle_beta   90.00
_cell.angle_gamma   90.00
#
_symmetry.space_group_name_H-M   'P 1'
#
loop_
_entity.id
_entity.type
_entity.pdbx_description
1 polymer ?
#
loop_
_entity_poly.entity_id
_entity_poly.type
_entity_poly.pdbx_seq_one_letter_code
_entity_poly.pdbx_strand_id
1 'polypeptide(L)'
;MSHSPVKQPDIRPVRERDRSTIDGVIAAAFDGTDEVALVRKLAADGDIVLELVAEIAGQIAGHILFSRLWVEQSGNRLAAVALAPLAVSPEMQRTGLGSTLVEAAHKLLVQQGEVLSIVLGDPAYYGRFGYSVADAAGLESVYPAQYLQAKHLTNTATLAPLQGKLIYASAFGEN
;
A
#
# COMPACT_ATOMS: atom_id res chain seq x y z
N MET A 1 -5.25 -27.41 29.18
CA MET A 1 -4.61 -27.02 27.91
C MET A 1 -4.50 -25.52 27.91
N SER A 2 -3.31 -24.98 28.15
CA SER A 2 -3.09 -23.54 28.21
C SER A 2 -3.12 -22.99 26.79
N HIS A 3 -4.15 -22.24 26.46
CA HIS A 3 -4.13 -21.38 25.29
C HIS A 3 -3.20 -20.20 25.61
N SER A 4 -1.98 -20.26 25.09
CA SER A 4 -1.14 -19.08 25.08
C SER A 4 -1.90 -17.97 24.32
N PRO A 5 -2.03 -16.76 24.86
CA PRO A 5 -2.68 -15.68 24.13
C PRO A 5 -1.91 -15.44 22.84
N VAL A 6 -2.60 -15.51 21.70
CA VAL A 6 -2.02 -15.10 20.41
C VAL A 6 -1.57 -13.66 20.60
N LYS A 7 -0.27 -13.42 20.60
CA LYS A 7 0.26 -12.07 20.73
C LYS A 7 -0.26 -11.23 19.57
N GLN A 8 -0.96 -10.15 19.92
CA GLN A 8 -1.46 -9.22 18.91
C GLN A 8 -0.29 -8.54 18.19
N PRO A 9 -0.41 -8.29 16.88
CA PRO A 9 0.64 -7.60 16.15
C PRO A 9 0.76 -6.14 16.63
N ASP A 10 1.99 -5.68 16.77
CA ASP A 10 2.32 -4.28 16.95
C ASP A 10 2.55 -3.65 15.58
N ILE A 11 1.69 -2.73 15.18
CA ILE A 11 1.80 -2.00 13.92
C ILE A 11 2.50 -0.68 14.20
N ARG A 12 3.65 -0.48 13.60
CA ARG A 12 4.48 0.71 13.84
C ARG A 12 5.17 1.20 12.58
N PRO A 13 5.59 2.50 12.55
CA PRO A 13 6.43 3.01 11.48
C PRO A 13 7.77 2.25 11.37
N VAL A 14 8.29 2.21 10.15
CA VAL A 14 9.59 1.63 9.84
C VAL A 14 10.71 2.48 10.47
N ARG A 15 11.73 1.80 10.97
CA ARG A 15 12.99 2.39 11.44
C ARG A 15 14.12 1.97 10.52
N GLU A 16 15.18 2.74 10.45
CA GLU A 16 16.35 2.44 9.59
C GLU A 16 16.90 1.04 9.82
N ARG A 17 16.98 0.62 11.08
CA ARG A 17 17.44 -0.72 11.47
C ARG A 17 16.58 -1.88 10.98
N ASP A 18 15.36 -1.60 10.55
CA ASP A 18 14.41 -2.62 10.06
C ASP A 18 14.67 -3.00 8.60
N ARG A 19 15.41 -2.19 7.84
CA ARG A 19 15.54 -2.33 6.37
C ARG A 19 15.95 -3.71 5.90
N SER A 20 16.99 -4.29 6.49
CA SER A 20 17.46 -5.62 6.06
C SER A 20 16.45 -6.73 6.39
N THR A 21 15.75 -6.63 7.52
CA THR A 21 14.68 -7.57 7.88
C THR A 21 13.49 -7.44 6.95
N ILE A 22 13.09 -6.21 6.61
CA ILE A 22 12.02 -5.94 5.65
C ILE A 22 12.33 -6.54 4.28
N ASP A 23 13.56 -6.38 3.79
CA ASP A 23 13.99 -6.98 2.53
C ASP A 23 13.75 -8.50 2.51
N GLY A 24 14.08 -9.18 3.61
CA GLY A 24 13.84 -10.61 3.76
C GLY A 24 12.35 -10.98 3.76
N VAL A 25 11.51 -10.21 4.44
CA VAL A 25 10.06 -10.42 4.46
C VAL A 25 9.46 -10.25 3.06
N ILE A 26 9.85 -9.19 2.35
CA ILE A 26 9.38 -8.91 0.99
C ILE A 26 9.83 -10.02 0.03
N ALA A 27 11.11 -10.37 0.04
CA ALA A 27 11.66 -11.41 -0.83
C ALA A 27 10.96 -12.76 -0.63
N ALA A 28 10.68 -13.13 0.61
CA ALA A 28 9.98 -14.36 0.94
C ALA A 28 8.49 -14.32 0.51
N ALA A 29 7.83 -13.18 0.62
CA ALA A 29 6.42 -13.04 0.26
C ALA A 29 6.19 -13.07 -1.27
N PHE A 30 7.12 -12.50 -2.05
CA PHE A 30 7.01 -12.38 -3.51
C PHE A 30 7.85 -13.39 -4.29
N ASP A 31 8.63 -14.21 -3.60
CA ASP A 31 9.54 -15.18 -4.21
C ASP A 31 10.50 -14.51 -5.23
N GLY A 32 11.09 -13.38 -4.83
CA GLY A 32 11.97 -12.61 -5.69
C GLY A 32 12.45 -11.31 -5.04
N THR A 33 13.19 -10.52 -5.81
CA THR A 33 13.84 -9.29 -5.32
C THR A 33 13.36 -8.00 -6.00
N ASP A 34 12.44 -8.07 -6.96
CA ASP A 34 11.98 -6.88 -7.70
C ASP A 34 11.27 -5.90 -6.76
N GLU A 35 10.42 -6.40 -5.86
CA GLU A 35 9.72 -5.58 -4.87
C GLU A 35 10.68 -5.02 -3.82
N VAL A 36 11.75 -5.74 -3.47
CA VAL A 36 12.83 -5.24 -2.61
C VAL A 36 13.52 -4.05 -3.27
N ALA A 37 13.87 -4.17 -4.55
CA ALA A 37 14.50 -3.10 -5.32
C ALA A 37 13.58 -1.87 -5.44
N LEU A 38 12.27 -2.08 -5.65
CA LEU A 38 11.28 -1.01 -5.67
C LEU A 38 11.26 -0.24 -4.35
N VAL A 39 11.15 -0.93 -3.22
CA VAL A 39 11.11 -0.31 -1.89
C VAL A 39 12.39 0.46 -1.61
N ARG A 40 13.55 -0.11 -1.92
CA ARG A 40 14.84 0.55 -1.73
C ARG A 40 14.95 1.84 -2.55
N LYS A 41 14.48 1.79 -3.80
CA LYS A 41 14.50 2.97 -4.66
C LYS A 41 13.51 4.05 -4.19
N LEU A 42 12.29 3.67 -3.82
CA LEU A 42 11.32 4.61 -3.25
C LEU A 42 11.87 5.32 -2.00
N ALA A 43 12.57 4.57 -1.13
CA ALA A 43 13.21 5.15 0.05
C ALA A 43 14.34 6.11 -0.33
N ALA A 44 15.20 5.75 -1.28
CA ALA A 44 16.32 6.58 -1.72
C ALA A 44 15.84 7.86 -2.42
N ASP A 45 14.75 7.78 -3.19
CA ASP A 45 14.19 8.93 -3.93
C ASP A 45 13.34 9.86 -3.04
N GLY A 46 13.01 9.45 -1.80
CA GLY A 46 12.17 10.23 -0.89
C GLY A 46 10.67 10.21 -1.24
N ASP A 47 10.21 9.19 -1.96
CA ASP A 47 8.83 9.09 -2.46
C ASP A 47 7.88 8.31 -1.53
N ILE A 48 8.34 7.85 -0.38
CA ILE A 48 7.51 7.14 0.60
C ILE A 48 6.65 8.15 1.36
N VAL A 49 5.34 7.93 1.37
CA VAL A 49 4.37 8.72 2.14
C VAL A 49 4.09 8.05 3.50
N LEU A 50 3.89 6.75 3.50
CA LEU A 50 3.66 5.96 4.71
C LEU A 50 4.26 4.57 4.55
N GLU A 51 4.97 4.12 5.57
CA GLU A 51 5.55 2.77 5.60
C GLU A 51 5.44 2.20 7.00
N LEU A 52 4.79 1.04 7.12
CA LEU A 52 4.54 0.36 8.38
C LEU A 52 5.07 -1.07 8.36
N VAL A 53 5.43 -1.55 9.52
CA VAL A 53 5.68 -2.98 9.78
C VAL A 53 4.70 -3.52 10.81
N ALA A 54 4.42 -4.81 10.71
CA ALA A 54 3.73 -5.58 11.73
C ALA A 54 4.75 -6.45 12.46
N GLU A 55 4.89 -6.21 13.75
CA GLU A 55 5.81 -6.94 14.63
C GLU A 55 5.02 -7.89 15.52
N ILE A 56 5.41 -9.17 15.52
CA ILE A 56 4.82 -10.19 16.38
C ILE A 56 5.94 -10.81 17.20
N ALA A 57 5.80 -10.75 18.53
CA ALA A 57 6.80 -11.29 19.46
C ALA A 57 8.23 -10.77 19.19
N GLY A 58 8.36 -9.50 18.80
CA GLY A 58 9.65 -8.87 18.53
C GLY A 58 10.21 -9.15 17.13
N GLN A 59 9.44 -9.79 16.25
CA GLN A 59 9.87 -10.12 14.89
C GLN A 59 8.95 -9.48 13.86
N ILE A 60 9.53 -8.85 12.84
CA ILE A 60 8.77 -8.27 11.72
C ILE A 60 8.22 -9.42 10.86
N ALA A 61 6.90 -9.49 10.74
CA ALA A 61 6.16 -10.49 9.99
C ALA A 61 5.37 -9.91 8.81
N GLY A 62 5.27 -8.59 8.72
CA GLY A 62 4.55 -7.91 7.65
C GLY A 62 5.05 -6.50 7.40
N HIS A 63 4.78 -6.01 6.20
CA HIS A 63 5.21 -4.69 5.72
C HIS A 63 4.22 -4.14 4.72
N ILE A 64 3.93 -2.85 4.80
CA ILE A 64 3.10 -2.13 3.83
C ILE A 64 3.74 -0.77 3.52
N LEU A 65 3.69 -0.37 2.25
CA LEU A 65 4.23 0.89 1.80
C LEU A 65 3.23 1.60 0.89
N PHE A 66 3.12 2.91 1.10
CA PHE A 66 2.40 3.84 0.23
C PHE A 66 3.37 4.90 -0.28
N SER A 67 3.44 5.05 -1.60
CA SER A 67 4.29 6.05 -2.25
C SER A 67 3.48 7.17 -2.87
N ARG A 68 4.12 8.32 -3.11
CA ARG A 68 3.47 9.46 -3.75
C ARG A 68 3.07 9.13 -5.19
N LEU A 69 1.82 9.46 -5.50
CA LEU A 69 1.19 9.34 -6.81
C LEU A 69 0.47 10.65 -7.10
N TRP A 70 0.40 11.02 -8.36
CA TRP A 70 -0.38 12.17 -8.79
C TRP A 70 -1.45 11.76 -9.78
N VAL A 71 -2.64 12.34 -9.66
CA VAL A 71 -3.67 12.30 -10.69
C VAL A 71 -3.60 13.62 -11.45
N GLU A 72 -3.22 13.55 -12.71
CA GLU A 72 -3.07 14.73 -13.57
C GLU A 72 -4.25 14.87 -14.51
N GLN A 73 -4.93 16.02 -14.45
CA GLN A 73 -6.05 16.35 -15.31
C GLN A 73 -6.01 17.83 -15.69
N SER A 74 -6.02 18.12 -16.97
CA SER A 74 -6.12 19.51 -17.49
C SER A 74 -5.10 20.48 -16.85
N GLY A 75 -3.87 20.03 -16.66
CA GLY A 75 -2.79 20.82 -16.06
C GLY A 75 -2.82 20.92 -14.54
N ASN A 76 -3.82 20.36 -13.88
CA ASN A 76 -3.92 20.26 -12.42
C ASN A 76 -3.46 18.90 -11.94
N ARG A 77 -2.93 18.84 -10.70
CA ARG A 77 -2.50 17.60 -10.05
C ARG A 77 -3.20 17.44 -8.72
N LEU A 78 -3.79 16.26 -8.52
CA LEU A 78 -4.29 15.81 -7.22
C LEU A 78 -3.27 14.84 -6.61
N ALA A 79 -2.85 15.11 -5.39
CA ALA A 79 -1.98 14.21 -4.66
C ALA A 79 -2.76 12.96 -4.22
N ALA A 80 -2.17 11.81 -4.46
CA ALA A 80 -2.69 10.50 -4.08
C ALA A 80 -1.56 9.60 -3.60
N VAL A 81 -1.89 8.42 -3.13
CA VAL A 81 -0.91 7.42 -2.74
C VAL A 81 -1.13 6.11 -3.48
N ALA A 82 -0.05 5.42 -3.80
CA ALA A 82 -0.07 4.08 -4.38
C ALA A 82 0.34 3.06 -3.31
N LEU A 83 -0.53 2.07 -3.07
CA LEU A 83 -0.22 0.94 -2.21
C LEU A 83 0.62 -0.07 -2.99
N ALA A 84 1.90 -0.17 -2.67
CA ALA A 84 2.82 -1.19 -3.20
C ALA A 84 4.18 -1.12 -2.49
N PRO A 85 4.68 -2.23 -1.94
CA PRO A 85 4.03 -3.52 -1.81
C PRO A 85 3.28 -3.69 -0.48
N LEU A 86 2.46 -4.72 -0.40
CA LEU A 86 1.97 -5.34 0.83
C LEU A 86 2.58 -6.73 0.92
N ALA A 87 3.37 -6.98 1.94
CA ALA A 87 4.07 -8.24 2.15
C ALA A 87 3.75 -8.82 3.53
N VAL A 88 3.47 -10.11 3.58
CA VAL A 88 3.31 -10.87 4.82
C VAL A 88 4.18 -12.11 4.72
N SER A 89 4.97 -12.39 5.78
CA SER A 89 5.77 -13.60 5.86
C SER A 89 4.93 -14.84 5.55
N PRO A 90 5.42 -15.80 4.76
CA PRO A 90 4.62 -16.96 4.34
C PRO A 90 3.92 -17.70 5.48
N GLU A 91 4.59 -17.86 6.61
CA GLU A 91 4.04 -18.54 7.81
C GLU A 91 2.93 -17.73 8.50
N MET A 92 2.81 -16.44 8.23
CA MET A 92 1.79 -15.55 8.79
C MET A 92 0.70 -15.16 7.80
N GLN A 93 0.76 -15.65 6.57
CA GLN A 93 -0.29 -15.43 5.59
C GLN A 93 -1.58 -16.13 6.02
N ARG A 94 -2.73 -15.58 5.60
CA ARG A 94 -4.07 -16.06 5.94
C ARG A 94 -4.41 -16.01 7.45
N THR A 95 -3.70 -15.18 8.21
CA THR A 95 -3.97 -14.95 9.63
C THR A 95 -4.68 -13.62 9.89
N GLY A 96 -4.94 -12.82 8.84
CA GLY A 96 -5.49 -11.47 8.94
C GLY A 96 -4.46 -10.36 9.13
N LEU A 97 -3.16 -10.68 9.11
CA LEU A 97 -2.10 -9.69 9.32
C LEU A 97 -2.07 -8.62 8.23
N GLY A 98 -2.24 -9.02 6.96
CA GLY A 98 -2.35 -8.08 5.84
C GLY A 98 -3.51 -7.12 5.99
N SER A 99 -4.68 -7.62 6.40
CA SER A 99 -5.85 -6.77 6.68
C SER A 99 -5.60 -5.77 7.80
N THR A 100 -4.95 -6.20 8.87
CA THR A 100 -4.60 -5.33 9.99
C THR A 100 -3.66 -4.20 9.54
N LEU A 101 -2.67 -4.50 8.70
CA LEU A 101 -1.77 -3.50 8.12
C LEU A 101 -2.51 -2.49 7.23
N VAL A 102 -3.36 -2.96 6.34
CA VAL A 102 -4.12 -2.09 5.43
C VAL A 102 -5.04 -1.14 6.23
N GLU A 103 -5.78 -1.66 7.20
CA GLU A 103 -6.71 -0.86 8.01
C GLU A 103 -5.98 0.16 8.88
N ALA A 104 -4.87 -0.22 9.51
CA ALA A 104 -4.04 0.70 10.28
C ALA A 104 -3.46 1.81 9.39
N ALA A 105 -2.97 1.45 8.21
CA ALA A 105 -2.41 2.40 7.26
C ALA A 105 -3.47 3.40 6.77
N HIS A 106 -4.68 2.95 6.44
CA HIS A 106 -5.76 3.84 6.00
C HIS A 106 -6.11 4.89 7.06
N LYS A 107 -6.16 4.51 8.32
CA LYS A 107 -6.41 5.46 9.43
C LYS A 107 -5.32 6.54 9.51
N LEU A 108 -4.06 6.12 9.40
CA LEU A 108 -2.93 7.06 9.44
C LEU A 108 -2.89 7.98 8.21
N LEU A 109 -3.19 7.46 7.03
CA LEU A 109 -3.26 8.27 5.80
C LEU A 109 -4.34 9.35 5.89
N VAL A 110 -5.52 9.01 6.41
CA VAL A 110 -6.59 9.98 6.67
C VAL A 110 -6.13 11.05 7.66
N GLN A 111 -5.47 10.68 8.74
CA GLN A 111 -4.92 11.63 9.73
C GLN A 111 -3.86 12.55 9.12
N GLN A 112 -3.11 12.07 8.14
CA GLN A 112 -2.10 12.86 7.40
C GLN A 112 -2.72 13.76 6.33
N GLY A 113 -4.02 13.68 6.10
CA GLY A 113 -4.73 14.48 5.09
C GLY A 113 -4.72 13.89 3.68
N GLU A 114 -4.34 12.62 3.52
CA GLU A 114 -4.43 11.93 2.23
C GLU A 114 -5.90 11.64 1.87
N VAL A 115 -6.25 11.81 0.60
CA VAL A 115 -7.65 11.76 0.15
C VAL A 115 -7.94 10.60 -0.80
N LEU A 116 -6.91 10.03 -1.45
CA LEU A 116 -7.07 9.02 -2.48
C LEU A 116 -5.95 8.00 -2.44
N SER A 117 -6.30 6.73 -2.44
CA SER A 117 -5.36 5.61 -2.55
C SER A 117 -5.68 4.77 -3.79
N ILE A 118 -4.64 4.42 -4.51
CA ILE A 118 -4.68 3.56 -5.70
C ILE A 118 -3.97 2.25 -5.37
N VAL A 119 -4.51 1.14 -5.85
CA VAL A 119 -3.87 -0.17 -5.76
C VAL A 119 -4.05 -0.94 -7.07
N LEU A 120 -3.04 -1.73 -7.39
CA LEU A 120 -3.10 -2.74 -8.45
C LEU A 120 -3.08 -4.11 -7.78
N GLY A 121 -4.13 -4.91 -7.97
CA GLY A 121 -4.20 -6.22 -7.35
C GLY A 121 -5.56 -6.90 -7.51
N ASP A 122 -5.76 -7.95 -6.71
CA ASP A 122 -7.00 -8.73 -6.74
C ASP A 122 -8.17 -7.92 -6.18
N PRO A 123 -9.22 -7.63 -6.99
CA PRO A 123 -10.41 -6.93 -6.51
C PRO A 123 -11.16 -7.65 -5.38
N ALA A 124 -11.12 -8.98 -5.35
CA ALA A 124 -11.73 -9.76 -4.27
C ALA A 124 -11.02 -9.50 -2.93
N TYR A 125 -9.72 -9.30 -2.95
CA TYR A 125 -8.94 -8.98 -1.75
C TYR A 125 -9.11 -7.51 -1.34
N TYR A 126 -8.77 -6.57 -2.23
CA TYR A 126 -8.76 -5.14 -1.91
C TYR A 126 -10.15 -4.53 -1.79
N GLY A 127 -11.16 -5.12 -2.43
CA GLY A 127 -12.57 -4.71 -2.27
C GLY A 127 -13.05 -4.75 -0.83
N ARG A 128 -12.50 -5.62 -0.01
CA ARG A 128 -12.82 -5.70 1.43
C ARG A 128 -12.43 -4.44 2.21
N PHE A 129 -11.48 -3.67 1.68
CA PHE A 129 -11.01 -2.42 2.29
C PHE A 129 -11.59 -1.17 1.64
N GLY A 130 -12.53 -1.34 0.72
CA GLY A 130 -13.21 -0.22 0.05
C GLY A 130 -12.59 0.23 -1.27
N TYR A 131 -11.59 -0.49 -1.80
CA TYR A 131 -11.10 -0.26 -3.15
C TYR A 131 -12.11 -0.78 -4.19
N SER A 132 -12.20 -0.09 -5.31
CA SER A 132 -13.13 -0.40 -6.39
C SER A 132 -12.52 -0.15 -7.75
N VAL A 133 -12.71 -1.10 -8.66
CA VAL A 133 -12.36 -0.94 -10.09
C VAL A 133 -13.25 0.14 -10.72
N ALA A 134 -14.52 0.22 -10.33
CA ALA A 134 -15.44 1.23 -10.84
C ALA A 134 -14.98 2.64 -10.51
N ASP A 135 -14.46 2.88 -9.30
CA ASP A 135 -13.94 4.19 -8.90
C ASP A 135 -12.67 4.59 -9.67
N ALA A 136 -11.95 3.63 -10.20
CA ALA A 136 -10.74 3.86 -11.00
C ALA A 136 -11.02 3.96 -12.52
N ALA A 137 -12.27 3.78 -12.96
CA ALA A 137 -12.61 3.64 -14.39
C ALA A 137 -12.22 4.85 -15.25
N GLY A 138 -12.19 6.05 -14.69
CA GLY A 138 -11.78 7.28 -15.37
C GLY A 138 -10.28 7.58 -15.32
N LEU A 139 -9.48 6.69 -14.72
CA LEU A 139 -8.05 6.90 -14.55
C LEU A 139 -7.25 6.16 -15.62
N GLU A 140 -6.35 6.88 -16.28
CA GLU A 140 -5.42 6.31 -17.26
C GLU A 140 -4.15 5.82 -16.56
N SER A 141 -3.76 4.59 -16.83
CA SER A 141 -2.56 3.97 -16.29
C SER A 141 -1.93 3.01 -17.29
N VAL A 142 -0.63 2.78 -17.15
CA VAL A 142 0.09 1.75 -17.90
C VAL A 142 -0.25 0.32 -17.44
N TYR A 143 -0.94 0.20 -16.30
CA TYR A 143 -1.32 -1.09 -15.72
C TYR A 143 -2.70 -1.56 -16.19
N PRO A 144 -2.97 -2.90 -16.13
CA PRO A 144 -4.25 -3.45 -16.59
C PRO A 144 -5.45 -2.89 -15.80
N ALA A 145 -6.44 -2.37 -16.52
CA ALA A 145 -7.60 -1.71 -15.93
C ALA A 145 -8.43 -2.63 -15.01
N GLN A 146 -8.49 -3.94 -15.30
CA GLN A 146 -9.23 -4.88 -14.47
C GLN A 146 -8.69 -5.09 -13.07
N TYR A 147 -7.43 -4.73 -12.82
CA TYR A 147 -6.76 -4.82 -11.53
C TYR A 147 -6.51 -3.46 -10.88
N LEU A 148 -6.77 -2.38 -11.60
CA LEU A 148 -6.60 -1.02 -11.10
C LEU A 148 -7.82 -0.62 -10.27
N GLN A 149 -7.58 -0.23 -9.02
CA GLN A 149 -8.63 0.10 -8.08
C GLN A 149 -8.31 1.40 -7.35
N ALA A 150 -9.34 2.15 -7.04
CA ALA A 150 -9.25 3.38 -6.26
C ALA A 150 -10.09 3.29 -4.99
N LYS A 151 -9.62 3.96 -3.95
CA LYS A 151 -10.36 4.17 -2.71
C LYS A 151 -10.29 5.63 -2.31
N HIS A 152 -11.44 6.25 -2.15
CA HIS A 152 -11.55 7.53 -1.47
C HIS A 152 -11.31 7.33 0.03
N LEU A 153 -10.28 7.97 0.57
CA LEU A 153 -9.92 7.87 1.99
C LEU A 153 -10.78 8.77 2.87
N THR A 154 -11.34 9.83 2.27
CA THR A 154 -12.27 10.73 2.95
C THR A 154 -13.66 10.62 2.32
N ASN A 155 -14.69 11.03 3.08
CA ASN A 155 -16.04 11.00 2.55
C ASN A 155 -16.20 12.09 1.48
N THR A 156 -16.24 11.63 0.22
CA THR A 156 -16.28 12.49 -0.97
C THR A 156 -17.62 12.40 -1.72
N ALA A 157 -18.71 12.16 -1.01
CA ALA A 157 -20.05 12.00 -1.58
C ALA A 157 -20.48 13.14 -2.53
N THR A 158 -19.73 14.23 -2.58
CA THR A 158 -19.98 15.42 -3.42
C THR A 158 -18.93 15.66 -4.50
N LEU A 159 -17.91 14.82 -4.62
CA LEU A 159 -16.86 15.01 -5.63
C LEU A 159 -17.26 14.42 -6.98
N ALA A 160 -16.85 15.11 -8.05
CA ALA A 160 -16.97 14.61 -9.41
C ALA A 160 -16.22 13.25 -9.55
N PRO A 161 -16.63 12.37 -10.50
CA PRO A 161 -15.89 11.14 -10.77
C PRO A 161 -14.41 11.41 -11.02
N LEU A 162 -13.55 10.53 -10.50
CA LEU A 162 -12.12 10.62 -10.75
C LEU A 162 -11.82 10.47 -12.23
N GLN A 163 -11.07 11.40 -12.77
CA GLN A 163 -10.59 11.40 -14.15
C GLN A 163 -9.15 11.92 -14.19
N GLY A 164 -8.36 11.38 -15.09
CA GLY A 164 -7.02 11.86 -15.33
C GLY A 164 -6.01 10.74 -15.52
N LYS A 165 -4.74 11.15 -15.69
CA LYS A 165 -3.62 10.23 -15.86
C LYS A 165 -2.92 10.03 -14.52
N LEU A 166 -2.65 8.77 -14.18
CA LEU A 166 -1.86 8.42 -13.01
C LEU A 166 -0.36 8.61 -13.30
N ILE A 167 0.29 9.37 -12.45
CA ILE A 167 1.74 9.59 -12.48
C ILE A 167 2.34 8.97 -11.22
N TYR A 168 2.93 7.81 -11.39
CA TYR A 168 3.61 7.07 -10.32
C TYR A 168 5.00 7.67 -10.02
N ALA A 169 5.55 7.36 -8.85
CA ALA A 169 6.94 7.63 -8.55
C ALA A 169 7.87 6.97 -9.58
N SER A 170 9.00 7.59 -9.88
CA SER A 170 9.92 7.11 -10.93
C SER A 170 10.46 5.71 -10.69
N ALA A 171 10.44 5.23 -9.43
CA ALA A 171 10.85 3.87 -9.07
C ALA A 171 10.00 2.78 -9.74
N PHE A 172 8.76 3.08 -10.16
CA PHE A 172 7.89 2.14 -10.89
C PHE A 172 8.21 2.03 -12.38
N GLY A 173 9.10 2.86 -12.91
CA GLY A 173 9.42 2.93 -14.33
C GLY A 173 8.69 4.07 -15.05
N GLU A 174 8.54 3.96 -16.37
CA GLU A 174 7.86 4.98 -17.18
C GLU A 174 6.33 4.95 -16.97
N ASN A 175 5.73 6.15 -16.99
CA ASN A 175 4.28 6.35 -16.86
C ASN A 175 3.59 6.42 -18.23
#